data_36214933b7b6b24c3cffc40508b87202
#
_entry.id   36214933b7b6b24c3cffc40508b87202
#
_cell.length_a   1.000
_cell.length_b   1.000
_cell.length_c   1.000
_cell.angle_alpha   90.00
_cell.angle_beta   90.00
_cell.angle_gamma   90.00
#
_symmetry.space_group_name_H-M   'P 1'
#
loop_
_entity.id
_entity.type
_entity.pdbx_description
1 polymer ?
#
loop_
_entity_poly.entity_id
_entity_poly.type
_entity_poly.pdbx_seq_one_letter_code
_entity_poly.pdbx_strand_id
1 'polypeptide(L)'
;ESHNEGPAPHFRTYIEKDLRKWIAENPKPDGTKYNLYSDGLKIFTTIDSRMQKYAENAVTKHMANLQAEFFHQNTPKRNPTAPFLDLTKAEIDDLMRKSMSRGERWRIMRKEGKSKKEIIASFDVPKKMTIFKWVKGKPSEVDTIMKPIDSMRYYKSLLHPGIMSMDPQTGHVKAWVGGNDHKFFKYDHVRQGKRQVGSTFKPFVYATAIDQLHMSPCDKQPLSQITIEANKYGNPEPWTPKNSDGEYGGERTLKQALAGSVNTVTARLMNKVGPQPVAKLAENLGVTSNIPEVPSIALGTPDISVYEMVGAYSAFANKGVYTKPVMIERIEDKNGTVLFQFTPETRDVLSAESAYVTVKLMQGVVESGSGSRLRHTWAGNKDVYKDIITGYPYKLTNPIAGKTGTTQNQSDGWFMGMVPNLVTGVWVGAEDRAAHFKSITYGQGAAMALPIWGMYMRSCYDDKTLNISKKDFEEPKDLSIEVDCSKYQADETPEDNGMPDEDQDGLELR
;
A
#
# COMPACT_ATOMS: atom_id res chain seq x y z
N GLU A 1 29.52 -8.76 -11.59
CA GLU A 1 28.75 -7.64 -10.98
C GLU A 1 28.05 -8.14 -9.71
N SER A 2 28.09 -7.33 -8.66
CA SER A 2 27.39 -7.66 -7.41
C SER A 2 25.88 -7.39 -7.57
N HIS A 3 25.02 -8.26 -7.02
CA HIS A 3 23.58 -8.03 -6.97
C HIS A 3 23.17 -6.75 -6.22
N ASN A 4 24.09 -6.16 -5.45
CA ASN A 4 23.88 -4.93 -4.71
C ASN A 4 24.15 -3.68 -5.54
N GLU A 5 24.82 -3.82 -6.70
CA GLU A 5 25.18 -2.72 -7.59
C GLU A 5 24.21 -2.63 -8.77
N GLY A 6 24.00 -1.41 -9.28
CA GLY A 6 23.10 -1.11 -10.38
C GLY A 6 21.62 -0.91 -9.95
N PRO A 7 20.74 -0.55 -10.92
CA PRO A 7 19.34 -0.20 -10.64
C PRO A 7 18.50 -1.38 -10.19
N ALA A 8 17.43 -1.09 -9.46
CA ALA A 8 16.39 -2.03 -9.04
C ALA A 8 16.89 -3.34 -8.38
N PRO A 9 17.75 -3.30 -7.33
CA PRO A 9 18.37 -4.51 -6.81
C PRO A 9 17.36 -5.49 -6.17
N HIS A 10 16.30 -5.00 -5.50
CA HIS A 10 15.22 -5.86 -4.96
C HIS A 10 14.46 -6.56 -6.10
N PHE A 11 14.13 -5.84 -7.16
CA PHE A 11 13.49 -6.40 -8.34
C PHE A 11 14.35 -7.51 -8.98
N ARG A 12 15.65 -7.26 -9.19
CA ARG A 12 16.58 -8.26 -9.76
C ARG A 12 16.66 -9.53 -8.89
N THR A 13 16.72 -9.35 -7.57
CA THR A 13 16.71 -10.49 -6.63
C THR A 13 15.39 -11.27 -6.71
N TYR A 14 14.29 -10.58 -6.94
CA TYR A 14 12.99 -11.23 -7.06
C TYR A 14 12.87 -12.03 -8.36
N ILE A 15 13.18 -11.42 -9.52
CA ILE A 15 13.08 -12.11 -10.82
C ILE A 15 14.04 -13.29 -10.95
N GLU A 16 15.15 -13.30 -10.20
CA GLU A 16 16.07 -14.44 -10.19
C GLU A 16 15.36 -15.73 -9.77
N LYS A 17 14.42 -15.67 -8.85
CA LYS A 17 13.62 -16.84 -8.42
C LYS A 17 12.73 -17.34 -9.57
N ASP A 18 12.07 -16.43 -10.27
CA ASP A 18 11.20 -16.77 -11.40
C ASP A 18 12.02 -17.35 -12.55
N LEU A 19 13.21 -16.78 -12.82
CA LEU A 19 14.15 -17.31 -13.83
C LEU A 19 14.63 -18.72 -13.47
N ARG A 20 14.98 -18.98 -12.22
CA ARG A 20 15.40 -20.31 -11.77
C ARG A 20 14.27 -21.33 -11.90
N LYS A 21 13.02 -20.94 -11.64
CA LYS A 21 11.86 -21.79 -11.86
C LYS A 21 11.69 -22.07 -13.35
N TRP A 22 11.72 -21.03 -14.19
CA TRP A 22 11.63 -21.18 -15.66
C TRP A 22 12.73 -22.12 -16.21
N ILE A 23 13.99 -21.96 -15.78
CA ILE A 23 15.11 -22.82 -16.15
C ILE A 23 14.85 -24.28 -15.76
N ALA A 24 14.25 -24.52 -14.60
CA ALA A 24 13.95 -25.88 -14.15
C ALA A 24 12.86 -26.57 -15.00
N GLU A 25 11.92 -25.78 -15.52
CA GLU A 25 10.77 -26.23 -16.33
C GLU A 25 11.08 -26.28 -17.84
N ASN A 26 12.15 -25.61 -18.29
CA ASN A 26 12.50 -25.48 -19.72
C ASN A 26 13.96 -25.90 -19.96
N PRO A 27 14.26 -27.22 -20.06
CA PRO A 27 15.60 -27.68 -20.35
C PRO A 27 15.99 -27.36 -21.81
N LYS A 28 17.30 -27.37 -22.09
CA LYS A 28 17.84 -27.28 -23.46
C LYS A 28 17.40 -28.48 -24.30
N PRO A 29 17.52 -28.40 -25.63
CA PRO A 29 17.21 -29.54 -26.51
C PRO A 29 18.00 -30.83 -26.22
N ASP A 30 19.19 -30.70 -25.64
CA ASP A 30 20.04 -31.83 -25.22
C ASP A 30 19.67 -32.38 -23.83
N GLY A 31 18.61 -31.89 -23.20
CA GLY A 31 18.13 -32.27 -21.87
C GLY A 31 18.87 -31.63 -20.69
N THR A 32 19.92 -30.85 -20.94
CA THR A 32 20.65 -30.12 -19.86
C THR A 32 19.91 -28.85 -19.47
N LYS A 33 20.17 -28.34 -18.27
CA LYS A 33 19.57 -27.06 -17.80
C LYS A 33 20.38 -25.87 -18.29
N TYR A 34 19.69 -24.77 -18.55
CA TYR A 34 20.34 -23.47 -18.75
C TYR A 34 21.09 -23.03 -17.48
N ASN A 35 22.24 -22.42 -17.68
CA ASN A 35 22.97 -21.72 -16.61
C ASN A 35 22.77 -20.21 -16.76
N LEU A 36 22.15 -19.60 -15.75
CA LEU A 36 21.81 -18.18 -15.76
C LEU A 36 23.02 -17.25 -15.98
N TYR A 37 24.22 -17.70 -15.58
CA TYR A 37 25.43 -16.87 -15.58
C TYR A 37 26.41 -17.19 -16.70
N SER A 38 26.37 -18.38 -17.29
CA SER A 38 27.38 -18.82 -18.25
C SER A 38 26.85 -19.04 -19.67
N ASP A 39 25.54 -19.24 -19.86
CA ASP A 39 24.98 -19.54 -21.19
C ASP A 39 24.67 -18.31 -22.05
N GLY A 40 24.95 -17.12 -21.53
CA GLY A 40 24.75 -15.86 -22.27
C GLY A 40 23.28 -15.51 -22.53
N LEU A 41 22.40 -15.92 -21.62
CA LEU A 41 20.98 -15.56 -21.70
C LEU A 41 20.78 -14.04 -21.64
N LYS A 42 19.97 -13.52 -22.56
CA LYS A 42 19.53 -12.13 -22.56
C LYS A 42 18.12 -12.05 -22.00
N ILE A 43 17.96 -11.37 -20.86
CA ILE A 43 16.70 -11.27 -20.15
C ILE A 43 16.17 -9.84 -20.30
N PHE A 44 15.07 -9.72 -21.04
CA PHE A 44 14.39 -8.44 -21.25
C PHE A 44 13.34 -8.27 -20.15
N THR A 45 13.54 -7.26 -19.32
CA THR A 45 12.62 -6.92 -18.24
C THR A 45 11.74 -5.74 -18.60
N THR A 46 10.63 -5.58 -17.89
CA THR A 46 9.65 -4.52 -18.16
C THR A 46 10.00 -3.18 -17.48
N ILE A 47 11.02 -3.15 -16.63
CA ILE A 47 11.47 -1.95 -15.92
C ILE A 47 11.92 -0.88 -16.92
N ASP A 48 11.41 0.35 -16.77
CA ASP A 48 11.98 1.53 -17.42
C ASP A 48 13.04 2.14 -16.51
N SER A 49 14.27 2.20 -16.97
CA SER A 49 15.42 2.66 -16.16
C SER A 49 15.30 4.11 -15.69
N ARG A 50 14.60 4.97 -16.44
CA ARG A 50 14.35 6.37 -16.09
C ARG A 50 13.33 6.44 -14.96
N MET A 51 12.19 5.73 -15.12
CA MET A 51 11.14 5.64 -14.10
C MET A 51 11.69 5.02 -12.82
N GLN A 52 12.52 3.97 -12.92
CA GLN A 52 13.21 3.38 -11.78
C GLN A 52 14.07 4.41 -11.03
N LYS A 53 14.88 5.16 -11.76
CA LYS A 53 15.72 6.23 -11.18
C LYS A 53 14.89 7.33 -10.52
N TYR A 54 13.75 7.72 -11.11
CA TYR A 54 12.86 8.71 -10.51
C TYR A 54 12.23 8.19 -9.21
N ALA A 55 11.85 6.92 -9.17
CA ALA A 55 11.34 6.28 -7.96
C ALA A 55 12.40 6.22 -6.85
N GLU A 56 13.62 5.76 -7.17
CA GLU A 56 14.75 5.71 -6.22
C GLU A 56 15.11 7.10 -5.68
N ASN A 57 15.10 8.12 -6.52
CA ASN A 57 15.36 9.51 -6.12
C ASN A 57 14.26 10.05 -5.21
N ALA A 58 12.99 9.80 -5.52
CA ALA A 58 11.86 10.24 -4.71
C ALA A 58 11.89 9.57 -3.34
N VAL A 59 12.14 8.26 -3.30
CA VAL A 59 12.31 7.49 -2.06
C VAL A 59 13.47 8.06 -1.24
N THR A 60 14.65 8.21 -1.83
CA THR A 60 15.84 8.69 -1.11
C THR A 60 15.60 10.06 -0.47
N LYS A 61 15.04 11.00 -1.23
CA LYS A 61 14.79 12.37 -0.73
C LYS A 61 13.78 12.38 0.41
N HIS A 62 12.66 11.67 0.24
CA HIS A 62 11.61 11.73 1.26
C HIS A 62 11.97 10.93 2.50
N MET A 63 12.50 9.72 2.34
CA MET A 63 12.85 8.87 3.48
C MET A 63 13.93 9.49 4.37
N ALA A 64 14.87 10.24 3.80
CA ALA A 64 15.86 10.96 4.60
C ALA A 64 15.22 12.00 5.54
N ASN A 65 14.28 12.80 5.02
CA ASN A 65 13.59 13.83 5.80
C ASN A 65 12.62 13.20 6.82
N LEU A 66 11.83 12.22 6.39
CA LEU A 66 10.87 11.55 7.25
C LEU A 66 11.57 10.80 8.40
N GLN A 67 12.70 10.16 8.12
CA GLN A 67 13.50 9.47 9.12
C GLN A 67 14.13 10.43 10.12
N ALA A 68 14.57 11.60 9.67
CA ALA A 68 15.11 12.64 10.56
C ALA A 68 14.05 13.08 11.58
N GLU A 69 12.81 13.30 11.14
CA GLU A 69 11.71 13.65 12.02
C GLU A 69 11.32 12.47 12.93
N PHE A 70 11.32 11.23 12.43
CA PHE A 70 11.07 10.07 13.26
C PHE A 70 12.09 9.94 14.40
N PHE A 71 13.37 10.14 14.12
CA PHE A 71 14.41 10.16 15.14
C PHE A 71 14.24 11.33 16.12
N HIS A 72 13.86 12.53 15.64
CA HIS A 72 13.60 13.67 16.50
C HIS A 72 12.47 13.40 17.50
N GLN A 73 11.40 12.73 17.09
CA GLN A 73 10.30 12.34 17.96
C GLN A 73 10.67 11.20 18.91
N ASN A 74 11.62 10.34 18.53
CA ASN A 74 12.04 9.18 19.28
C ASN A 74 13.36 9.36 20.06
N THR A 75 13.73 10.60 20.40
CA THR A 75 14.84 10.83 21.34
C THR A 75 14.48 10.30 22.72
N PRO A 76 15.44 9.81 23.54
CA PRO A 76 15.16 9.26 24.89
C PRO A 76 14.36 10.21 25.80
N LYS A 77 14.54 11.51 25.63
CA LYS A 77 13.77 12.53 26.39
C LYS A 77 12.28 12.55 26.00
N ARG A 78 11.96 12.31 24.72
CA ARG A 78 10.59 12.35 24.17
C ARG A 78 9.89 11.00 24.20
N ASN A 79 10.66 9.92 24.03
CA ASN A 79 10.20 8.55 24.08
C ASN A 79 11.22 7.67 24.82
N PRO A 80 11.03 7.42 26.14
CA PRO A 80 11.94 6.58 26.92
C PRO A 80 12.03 5.13 26.46
N THR A 81 11.01 4.65 25.72
CA THR A 81 10.93 3.29 25.16
C THR A 81 11.32 3.22 23.69
N ALA A 82 11.88 4.31 23.12
CA ALA A 82 12.19 4.42 21.70
C ALA A 82 12.85 3.15 21.12
N PRO A 83 12.46 2.75 19.88
CA PRO A 83 11.47 3.40 19.02
C PRO A 83 10.02 2.98 19.28
N PHE A 84 9.76 2.16 20.27
CA PHE A 84 8.47 1.53 20.51
C PHE A 84 7.51 2.47 21.28
N LEU A 85 6.25 2.41 20.90
CA LEU A 85 5.12 3.05 21.55
C LEU A 85 4.10 1.97 21.95
N ASP A 86 3.29 2.30 22.96
CA ASP A 86 2.16 1.47 23.41
C ASP A 86 2.53 0.04 23.83
N LEU A 87 3.79 -0.19 24.19
CA LEU A 87 4.31 -1.45 24.74
C LEU A 87 4.86 -1.28 26.15
N THR A 88 4.58 -2.26 26.97
CA THR A 88 5.23 -2.40 28.29
C THR A 88 6.70 -2.79 28.14
N LYS A 89 7.49 -2.57 29.19
CA LYS A 89 8.90 -3.01 29.20
C LYS A 89 9.04 -4.51 28.97
N ALA A 90 8.15 -5.32 29.54
CA ALA A 90 8.18 -6.78 29.36
C ALA A 90 7.94 -7.20 27.89
N GLU A 91 7.00 -6.54 27.21
CA GLU A 91 6.73 -6.79 25.79
C GLU A 91 7.91 -6.37 24.90
N ILE A 92 8.55 -5.23 25.20
CA ILE A 92 9.76 -4.78 24.51
C ILE A 92 10.89 -5.78 24.72
N ASP A 93 11.11 -6.24 25.95
CA ASP A 93 12.14 -7.24 26.26
C ASP A 93 11.88 -8.58 25.53
N ASP A 94 10.63 -9.00 25.40
CA ASP A 94 10.26 -10.19 24.64
C ASP A 94 10.47 -9.99 23.12
N LEU A 95 10.05 -8.86 22.57
CA LEU A 95 10.27 -8.49 21.18
C LEU A 95 11.76 -8.49 20.82
N MET A 96 12.59 -7.86 21.67
CA MET A 96 14.04 -7.82 21.48
C MET A 96 14.66 -9.20 21.59
N ARG A 97 14.24 -10.04 22.55
CA ARG A 97 14.69 -11.44 22.66
C ARG A 97 14.33 -12.28 21.44
N LYS A 98 13.12 -12.15 20.92
CA LYS A 98 12.70 -12.81 19.67
C LYS A 98 13.57 -12.35 18.50
N SER A 99 13.89 -11.06 18.41
CA SER A 99 14.78 -10.53 17.38
C SER A 99 16.20 -11.06 17.50
N MET A 100 16.77 -11.13 18.71
CA MET A 100 18.08 -11.75 18.95
C MET A 100 18.10 -13.20 18.46
N SER A 101 17.08 -14.00 18.79
CA SER A 101 17.02 -15.43 18.47
C SER A 101 16.94 -15.73 16.98
N ARG A 102 16.46 -14.77 16.17
CA ARG A 102 16.40 -14.86 14.69
C ARG A 102 17.69 -14.38 14.02
N GLY A 103 18.57 -13.69 14.76
CA GLY A 103 19.78 -13.09 14.23
C GLY A 103 20.90 -14.10 13.95
N GLU A 104 21.79 -13.75 13.02
CA GLU A 104 22.92 -14.60 12.62
C GLU A 104 23.88 -14.86 13.79
N ARG A 105 24.15 -13.85 14.65
CA ARG A 105 24.97 -14.02 15.86
C ARG A 105 24.46 -15.16 16.74
N TRP A 106 23.15 -15.22 16.98
CA TRP A 106 22.54 -16.28 17.77
C TRP A 106 22.76 -17.64 17.12
N ARG A 107 22.55 -17.74 15.81
CA ARG A 107 22.72 -19.00 15.05
C ARG A 107 24.17 -19.51 15.11
N ILE A 108 25.15 -18.61 14.92
CA ILE A 108 26.57 -18.94 14.95
C ILE A 108 26.95 -19.44 16.36
N MET A 109 26.64 -18.66 17.40
CA MET A 109 27.02 -19.02 18.78
C MET A 109 26.34 -20.31 19.28
N ARG A 110 25.09 -20.56 18.80
CA ARG A 110 24.43 -21.86 19.08
C ARG A 110 25.17 -23.01 18.41
N LYS A 111 25.63 -22.83 17.17
CA LYS A 111 26.44 -23.84 16.48
C LYS A 111 27.80 -24.09 17.18
N GLU A 112 28.35 -23.07 17.80
CA GLU A 112 29.56 -23.15 18.64
C GLU A 112 29.33 -23.77 20.03
N GLY A 113 28.13 -24.23 20.36
CA GLY A 113 27.78 -24.86 21.61
C GLY A 113 27.58 -23.90 22.79
N LYS A 114 27.48 -22.59 22.55
CA LYS A 114 27.26 -21.61 23.63
C LYS A 114 25.88 -21.75 24.25
N SER A 115 25.82 -21.58 25.57
CA SER A 115 24.56 -21.55 26.31
C SER A 115 23.72 -20.32 25.97
N LYS A 116 22.40 -20.40 26.16
CA LYS A 116 21.49 -19.27 25.99
C LYS A 116 21.91 -18.01 26.78
N LYS A 117 22.43 -18.22 28.01
CA LYS A 117 22.89 -17.13 28.87
C LYS A 117 24.11 -16.42 28.29
N GLU A 118 25.10 -17.17 27.81
CA GLU A 118 26.29 -16.60 27.15
C GLU A 118 25.93 -15.86 25.85
N ILE A 119 25.02 -16.41 25.06
CA ILE A 119 24.58 -15.78 23.84
C ILE A 119 23.93 -14.44 24.15
N ILE A 120 22.98 -14.38 25.07
CA ILE A 120 22.31 -13.12 25.48
C ILE A 120 23.36 -12.13 25.99
N ALA A 121 24.26 -12.51 26.87
CA ALA A 121 25.31 -11.64 27.39
C ALA A 121 26.21 -11.07 26.29
N SER A 122 26.43 -11.81 25.19
CA SER A 122 27.23 -11.34 24.05
C SER A 122 26.65 -10.13 23.32
N PHE A 123 25.33 -9.90 23.44
CA PHE A 123 24.66 -8.74 22.83
C PHE A 123 24.91 -7.43 23.58
N ASP A 124 25.38 -7.51 24.82
CA ASP A 124 25.75 -6.34 25.64
C ASP A 124 27.23 -5.95 25.53
N VAL A 125 28.05 -6.73 24.79
CA VAL A 125 29.47 -6.45 24.60
C VAL A 125 29.66 -5.59 23.33
N PRO A 126 30.22 -4.36 23.43
CA PRO A 126 30.48 -3.52 22.29
C PRO A 126 31.35 -4.19 21.23
N LYS A 127 31.02 -4.01 19.96
CA LYS A 127 31.72 -4.57 18.79
C LYS A 127 31.86 -3.52 17.72
N LYS A 128 32.95 -3.60 16.95
CA LYS A 128 33.08 -2.87 15.68
C LYS A 128 32.07 -3.41 14.68
N MET A 129 31.34 -2.53 14.02
CA MET A 129 30.38 -2.87 12.98
C MET A 129 30.14 -1.71 12.02
N THR A 130 29.78 -2.03 10.79
CA THR A 130 29.33 -1.05 9.80
C THR A 130 27.81 -1.04 9.81
N ILE A 131 27.21 0.15 9.96
CA ILE A 131 25.74 0.32 9.99
C ILE A 131 25.29 1.21 8.86
N PHE A 132 24.04 1.00 8.43
CA PHE A 132 23.32 1.94 7.57
C PHE A 132 22.99 3.23 8.34
N LYS A 133 23.21 4.38 7.72
CA LYS A 133 22.82 5.67 8.28
C LYS A 133 22.47 6.67 7.17
N TRP A 134 21.50 7.53 7.41
CA TRP A 134 21.27 8.70 6.59
C TRP A 134 22.29 9.78 6.92
N VAL A 135 23.17 10.13 5.98
CA VAL A 135 24.19 11.17 6.14
C VAL A 135 23.99 12.24 5.06
N LYS A 136 23.71 13.47 5.48
CA LYS A 136 23.42 14.59 4.57
C LYS A 136 22.36 14.24 3.51
N GLY A 137 21.30 13.53 3.94
CA GLY A 137 20.19 13.16 3.07
C GLY A 137 20.45 11.98 2.12
N LYS A 138 21.57 11.26 2.29
CA LYS A 138 21.93 10.10 1.45
C LYS A 138 22.12 8.83 2.28
N PRO A 139 21.75 7.64 1.75
CA PRO A 139 22.13 6.36 2.33
C PRO A 139 23.65 6.27 2.43
N SER A 140 24.17 5.86 3.56
CA SER A 140 25.62 5.82 3.82
C SER A 140 25.96 4.67 4.76
N GLU A 141 27.17 4.17 4.61
CA GLU A 141 27.79 3.20 5.50
C GLU A 141 28.62 3.95 6.54
N VAL A 142 28.45 3.60 7.81
CA VAL A 142 29.20 4.24 8.90
C VAL A 142 29.77 3.18 9.81
N ASP A 143 31.08 3.20 9.96
CA ASP A 143 31.77 2.36 10.92
C ASP A 143 31.59 2.91 12.33
N THR A 144 31.24 2.05 13.25
CA THR A 144 30.96 2.41 14.64
C THR A 144 31.31 1.29 15.61
N ILE A 145 31.40 1.64 16.88
CA ILE A 145 31.50 0.67 17.97
C ILE A 145 30.23 0.82 18.81
N MET A 146 29.41 -0.23 18.84
CA MET A 146 28.20 -0.24 19.66
C MET A 146 27.88 -1.67 20.12
N LYS A 147 26.97 -1.77 21.11
CA LYS A 147 26.45 -3.06 21.53
C LYS A 147 25.53 -3.63 20.45
N PRO A 148 25.60 -4.94 20.15
CA PRO A 148 24.67 -5.56 19.21
C PRO A 148 23.19 -5.33 19.54
N ILE A 149 22.81 -5.28 20.82
CA ILE A 149 21.43 -4.97 21.23
C ILE A 149 21.03 -3.54 20.81
N ASP A 150 21.92 -2.56 20.93
CA ASP A 150 21.66 -1.17 20.54
C ASP A 150 21.57 -1.03 19.02
N SER A 151 22.41 -1.76 18.26
CA SER A 151 22.30 -1.81 16.81
C SER A 151 20.96 -2.39 16.36
N MET A 152 20.49 -3.45 17.00
CA MET A 152 19.17 -4.02 16.69
C MET A 152 18.06 -3.02 16.96
N ARG A 153 18.10 -2.32 18.10
CA ARG A 153 17.13 -1.27 18.43
C ARG A 153 17.18 -0.11 17.43
N TYR A 154 18.38 0.27 17.00
CA TYR A 154 18.60 1.26 15.94
C TYR A 154 17.94 0.84 14.62
N TYR A 155 18.16 -0.40 14.16
CA TYR A 155 17.53 -0.90 12.92
C TYR A 155 16.01 -0.96 13.02
N LYS A 156 15.44 -1.27 14.20
CA LYS A 156 14.00 -1.23 14.43
C LYS A 156 13.40 0.19 14.45
N SER A 157 14.24 1.22 14.57
CA SER A 157 13.83 2.62 14.44
C SER A 157 13.86 3.15 13.01
N LEU A 158 14.26 2.32 12.03
CA LEU A 158 14.29 2.73 10.63
C LEU A 158 12.93 2.50 9.97
N LEU A 159 12.49 3.53 9.24
CA LEU A 159 11.33 3.45 8.36
C LEU A 159 11.76 2.86 7.01
N HIS A 160 10.90 2.06 6.41
CA HIS A 160 11.14 1.39 5.14
C HIS A 160 10.08 1.79 4.11
N PRO A 161 10.46 2.02 2.85
CA PRO A 161 9.54 2.26 1.76
C PRO A 161 9.31 0.99 0.95
N GLY A 162 8.15 0.92 0.29
CA GLY A 162 7.89 0.04 -0.83
C GLY A 162 7.16 0.83 -1.91
N ILE A 163 7.67 0.86 -3.13
CA ILE A 163 7.01 1.49 -4.29
C ILE A 163 7.06 0.58 -5.49
N MET A 164 5.93 0.45 -6.16
CA MET A 164 5.79 -0.22 -7.45
C MET A 164 4.94 0.62 -8.37
N SER A 165 5.34 0.67 -9.64
CA SER A 165 4.61 1.36 -10.71
C SER A 165 4.39 0.40 -11.87
N MET A 166 3.19 0.41 -12.48
CA MET A 166 2.76 -0.55 -13.48
C MET A 166 1.88 0.12 -14.53
N ASP A 167 2.08 -0.26 -15.79
CA ASP A 167 1.15 0.02 -16.88
C ASP A 167 -0.07 -0.90 -16.76
N PRO A 168 -1.28 -0.37 -16.60
CA PRO A 168 -2.48 -1.17 -16.34
C PRO A 168 -2.94 -2.01 -17.55
N GLN A 169 -2.65 -1.58 -18.78
CA GLN A 169 -3.06 -2.28 -20.00
C GLN A 169 -2.16 -3.49 -20.29
N THR A 170 -0.85 -3.31 -20.15
CA THR A 170 0.13 -4.36 -20.49
C THR A 170 0.54 -5.21 -19.29
N GLY A 171 0.29 -4.76 -18.08
CA GLY A 171 0.81 -5.37 -16.87
C GLY A 171 2.29 -5.10 -16.59
N HIS A 172 2.98 -4.37 -17.47
CA HIS A 172 4.41 -4.12 -17.36
C HIS A 172 4.77 -3.33 -16.10
N VAL A 173 5.55 -3.91 -15.22
CA VAL A 173 6.13 -3.24 -14.06
C VAL A 173 7.21 -2.27 -14.53
N LYS A 174 7.03 -0.98 -14.27
CA LYS A 174 7.90 0.11 -14.76
C LYS A 174 8.94 0.57 -13.75
N ALA A 175 8.62 0.49 -12.45
CA ALA A 175 9.53 0.82 -11.36
C ALA A 175 9.26 -0.04 -10.14
N TRP A 176 10.33 -0.33 -9.36
CA TRP A 176 10.26 -1.16 -8.17
C TRP A 176 11.36 -0.79 -7.18
N VAL A 177 10.99 -0.27 -6.01
CA VAL A 177 11.94 0.00 -4.92
C VAL A 177 11.43 -0.70 -3.66
N GLY A 178 12.12 -1.75 -3.23
CA GLY A 178 11.69 -2.61 -2.13
C GLY A 178 12.23 -2.23 -0.75
N GLY A 179 13.01 -1.15 -0.64
CA GLY A 179 13.59 -0.71 0.63
C GLY A 179 14.57 0.45 0.44
N ASN A 180 15.17 0.90 1.54
CA ASN A 180 16.10 2.05 1.55
C ASN A 180 17.43 1.76 0.82
N ASP A 181 17.99 0.58 1.06
CA ASP A 181 19.28 0.15 0.52
C ASP A 181 19.36 -1.38 0.54
N HIS A 182 19.54 -2.01 -0.62
CA HIS A 182 19.54 -3.47 -0.73
C HIS A 182 20.75 -4.12 -0.05
N LYS A 183 21.85 -3.43 0.14
CA LYS A 183 23.02 -3.98 0.84
C LYS A 183 22.70 -4.31 2.28
N PHE A 184 21.94 -3.44 2.97
CA PHE A 184 21.55 -3.59 4.37
C PHE A 184 20.18 -4.22 4.57
N PHE A 185 19.24 -3.99 3.64
CA PHE A 185 17.85 -4.40 3.75
C PHE A 185 17.46 -5.28 2.57
N LYS A 186 17.66 -6.60 2.74
CA LYS A 186 17.34 -7.61 1.72
C LYS A 186 15.85 -7.90 1.61
N TYR A 187 15.09 -7.59 2.66
CA TYR A 187 13.66 -7.81 2.69
C TYR A 187 12.94 -6.85 1.74
N ASP A 188 12.17 -7.40 0.81
CA ASP A 188 11.47 -6.63 -0.21
C ASP A 188 10.07 -6.23 0.26
N HIS A 189 9.88 -4.95 0.54
CA HIS A 189 8.61 -4.41 1.00
C HIS A 189 7.56 -4.26 -0.12
N VAL A 190 7.90 -4.48 -1.38
CA VAL A 190 6.92 -4.49 -2.48
C VAL A 190 6.18 -5.82 -2.55
N ARG A 191 6.89 -6.95 -2.46
CA ARG A 191 6.31 -8.28 -2.68
C ARG A 191 6.24 -9.12 -1.42
N GLN A 192 7.30 -9.14 -0.60
CA GLN A 192 7.35 -9.93 0.62
C GLN A 192 6.64 -9.25 1.78
N GLY A 193 6.71 -7.91 1.83
CA GLY A 193 6.09 -7.09 2.86
C GLY A 193 4.58 -7.08 2.71
N LYS A 194 3.87 -7.83 3.57
CA LYS A 194 2.43 -7.76 3.71
C LYS A 194 2.10 -6.88 4.91
N ARG A 195 1.37 -5.80 4.66
CA ARG A 195 1.08 -4.78 5.66
C ARG A 195 -0.38 -4.40 5.59
N GLN A 196 -0.93 -4.03 6.73
CA GLN A 196 -2.32 -3.60 6.84
C GLN A 196 -2.58 -2.42 5.91
N VAL A 197 -3.53 -2.58 4.98
CA VAL A 197 -3.75 -1.61 3.90
C VAL A 197 -4.57 -0.40 4.31
N GLY A 198 -5.26 -0.48 5.43
CA GLY A 198 -6.09 0.62 5.93
C GLY A 198 -7.09 1.10 4.88
N SER A 199 -7.34 2.39 4.87
CA SER A 199 -8.35 3.00 3.98
C SER A 199 -8.09 2.84 2.48
N THR A 200 -6.95 2.30 2.04
CA THR A 200 -6.76 1.95 0.62
C THR A 200 -7.60 0.72 0.20
N PHE A 201 -8.19 0.01 1.14
CA PHE A 201 -9.15 -1.07 0.85
C PHE A 201 -10.56 -0.55 0.53
N LYS A 202 -10.91 0.67 0.95
CA LYS A 202 -12.27 1.22 0.75
C LYS A 202 -12.75 1.21 -0.70
N PRO A 203 -11.94 1.52 -1.73
CA PRO A 203 -12.40 1.46 -3.12
C PRO A 203 -12.99 0.10 -3.52
N PHE A 204 -12.54 -1.02 -2.94
CA PHE A 204 -13.14 -2.34 -3.21
C PHE A 204 -14.57 -2.43 -2.65
N VAL A 205 -14.82 -1.86 -1.47
CA VAL A 205 -16.18 -1.80 -0.88
C VAL A 205 -17.10 -0.94 -1.73
N TYR A 206 -16.62 0.24 -2.16
CA TYR A 206 -17.39 1.14 -3.00
C TYR A 206 -17.64 0.54 -4.39
N ALA A 207 -16.62 -0.08 -5.00
CA ALA A 207 -16.77 -0.77 -6.29
C ALA A 207 -17.80 -1.89 -6.22
N THR A 208 -17.81 -2.69 -5.14
CA THR A 208 -18.82 -3.74 -4.93
C THR A 208 -20.23 -3.15 -4.80
N ALA A 209 -20.37 -2.02 -4.08
CA ALA A 209 -21.66 -1.35 -3.93
C ALA A 209 -22.16 -0.75 -5.26
N ILE A 210 -21.28 -0.17 -6.04
CA ILE A 210 -21.60 0.33 -7.38
C ILE A 210 -22.02 -0.82 -8.29
N ASP A 211 -21.23 -1.88 -8.34
CA ASP A 211 -21.45 -3.03 -9.23
C ASP A 211 -22.75 -3.78 -8.92
N GLN A 212 -23.06 -3.98 -7.63
CA GLN A 212 -24.23 -4.78 -7.21
C GLN A 212 -25.51 -3.94 -6.99
N LEU A 213 -25.38 -2.68 -6.60
CA LEU A 213 -26.51 -1.84 -6.20
C LEU A 213 -26.70 -0.63 -7.11
N HIS A 214 -25.91 -0.50 -8.19
CA HIS A 214 -25.94 0.62 -9.14
C HIS A 214 -25.86 2.00 -8.48
N MET A 215 -25.11 2.10 -7.36
CA MET A 215 -25.01 3.33 -6.58
C MET A 215 -24.23 4.42 -7.33
N SER A 216 -24.79 5.63 -7.32
CA SER A 216 -24.14 6.81 -7.88
C SER A 216 -23.12 7.43 -6.90
N PRO A 217 -22.03 8.07 -7.39
CA PRO A 217 -21.18 8.93 -6.58
C PRO A 217 -21.94 10.02 -5.81
N CYS A 218 -23.14 10.35 -6.26
CA CYS A 218 -23.98 11.41 -5.73
C CYS A 218 -24.97 10.95 -4.67
N ASP A 219 -25.15 9.63 -4.51
CA ASP A 219 -26.01 9.06 -3.46
C ASP A 219 -25.53 9.49 -2.08
N LYS A 220 -26.47 10.00 -1.30
CA LYS A 220 -26.21 10.47 0.05
C LYS A 220 -26.29 9.33 1.07
N GLN A 221 -25.43 9.35 2.02
CA GLN A 221 -25.41 8.44 3.18
C GLN A 221 -25.26 9.23 4.46
N PRO A 222 -25.99 8.86 5.52
CA PRO A 222 -25.90 9.54 6.82
C PRO A 222 -24.54 9.29 7.49
N LEU A 223 -24.03 10.31 8.19
CA LEU A 223 -22.79 10.23 8.98
C LEU A 223 -23.00 9.67 10.39
N SER A 224 -24.20 9.25 10.74
CA SER A 224 -24.48 8.66 12.05
C SER A 224 -23.67 7.37 12.26
N GLN A 225 -23.44 7.00 13.50
CA GLN A 225 -22.86 5.71 13.85
C GLN A 225 -23.70 4.56 13.29
N ILE A 226 -23.02 3.47 12.99
CA ILE A 226 -23.64 2.21 12.59
C ILE A 226 -23.00 1.09 13.38
N THR A 227 -23.82 0.17 13.88
CA THR A 227 -23.38 -1.11 14.46
C THR A 227 -23.77 -2.23 13.53
N ILE A 228 -22.83 -3.08 13.20
CA ILE A 228 -23.10 -4.37 12.55
C ILE A 228 -23.14 -5.41 13.68
N GLU A 229 -24.31 -6.00 13.87
CA GLU A 229 -24.58 -6.91 14.98
C GLU A 229 -23.67 -8.15 14.96
N ALA A 230 -23.44 -8.73 16.13
CA ALA A 230 -22.68 -9.97 16.26
C ALA A 230 -23.29 -11.09 15.41
N ASN A 231 -22.44 -11.92 14.85
CA ASN A 231 -22.78 -13.08 14.02
C ASN A 231 -23.51 -12.76 12.70
N LYS A 232 -23.80 -11.50 12.37
CA LYS A 232 -24.44 -11.16 11.10
C LYS A 232 -23.60 -11.61 9.89
N TYR A 233 -22.29 -11.49 9.98
CA TYR A 233 -21.32 -11.89 8.95
C TYR A 233 -20.17 -12.70 9.55
N GLY A 234 -20.44 -13.55 10.53
CA GLY A 234 -19.41 -14.33 11.20
C GLY A 234 -18.51 -13.54 12.17
N ASN A 235 -18.81 -12.28 12.40
CA ASN A 235 -18.12 -11.46 13.40
C ASN A 235 -18.57 -11.88 14.81
N PRO A 236 -17.62 -12.21 15.74
CA PRO A 236 -18.00 -12.73 17.06
C PRO A 236 -18.66 -11.70 17.96
N GLU A 237 -18.40 -10.42 17.72
CA GLU A 237 -18.89 -9.29 18.51
C GLU A 237 -19.50 -8.21 17.61
N PRO A 238 -20.40 -7.36 18.15
CA PRO A 238 -20.91 -6.20 17.42
C PRO A 238 -19.75 -5.29 16.98
N TRP A 239 -19.80 -4.78 15.75
CA TRP A 239 -18.77 -3.91 15.22
C TRP A 239 -19.31 -2.51 14.94
N THR A 240 -18.79 -1.52 15.69
CA THR A 240 -19.18 -0.12 15.60
C THR A 240 -17.97 0.76 15.26
N PRO A 241 -17.65 1.00 13.99
CA PRO A 241 -16.52 1.83 13.59
C PRO A 241 -16.76 3.31 13.91
N LYS A 242 -15.67 3.99 14.30
CA LYS A 242 -15.66 5.44 14.54
C LYS A 242 -15.04 6.18 13.38
N ASN A 243 -15.53 7.40 13.08
CA ASN A 243 -14.85 8.28 12.15
C ASN A 243 -13.55 8.81 12.76
N SER A 244 -12.50 8.95 11.92
CA SER A 244 -11.17 9.36 12.38
C SER A 244 -11.10 10.79 12.88
N ASP A 245 -11.98 11.65 12.36
CA ASP A 245 -12.15 13.07 12.73
C ASP A 245 -13.11 13.26 13.90
N GLY A 246 -13.85 12.20 14.27
CA GLY A 246 -14.90 12.26 15.31
C GLY A 246 -16.16 13.00 14.86
N GLU A 247 -16.29 13.37 13.60
CA GLU A 247 -17.45 14.07 13.06
C GLU A 247 -18.60 13.12 12.78
N TYR A 248 -19.81 13.53 13.20
CA TYR A 248 -21.07 12.83 13.02
C TYR A 248 -22.19 13.86 12.73
N GLY A 249 -23.27 13.36 12.11
CA GLY A 249 -24.44 14.17 11.78
C GLY A 249 -24.45 14.67 10.34
N GLY A 250 -25.64 14.90 9.82
CA GLY A 250 -25.87 15.22 8.42
C GLY A 250 -25.55 14.05 7.48
N GLU A 251 -25.40 14.36 6.21
CA GLU A 251 -25.18 13.40 5.13
C GLU A 251 -23.96 13.76 4.31
N ARG A 252 -23.39 12.78 3.61
CA ARG A 252 -22.34 12.97 2.59
C ARG A 252 -22.69 12.13 1.36
N THR A 253 -22.39 12.68 0.19
CA THR A 253 -22.41 11.88 -1.04
C THR A 253 -21.32 10.81 -0.98
N LEU A 254 -21.45 9.72 -1.74
CA LEU A 254 -20.42 8.69 -1.80
C LEU A 254 -19.06 9.28 -2.21
N LYS A 255 -19.06 10.24 -3.16
CA LYS A 255 -17.85 10.96 -3.58
C LYS A 255 -17.21 11.72 -2.41
N GLN A 256 -17.98 12.47 -1.64
CA GLN A 256 -17.50 13.19 -0.46
C GLN A 256 -17.02 12.23 0.64
N ALA A 257 -17.74 11.12 0.86
CA ALA A 257 -17.41 10.14 1.88
C ALA A 257 -16.09 9.40 1.57
N LEU A 258 -15.85 9.00 0.31
CA LEU A 258 -14.57 8.39 -0.06
C LEU A 258 -13.44 9.42 -0.03
N ALA A 259 -13.69 10.66 -0.47
CA ALA A 259 -12.74 11.78 -0.43
C ALA A 259 -12.26 12.06 1.01
N GLY A 260 -13.18 12.19 1.95
CA GLY A 260 -12.90 12.35 3.38
C GLY A 260 -12.50 11.06 4.10
N SER A 261 -12.52 9.93 3.38
CA SER A 261 -12.23 8.61 3.98
C SER A 261 -13.12 8.25 5.17
N VAL A 262 -14.41 8.58 5.11
CA VAL A 262 -15.38 8.38 6.18
C VAL A 262 -15.60 6.89 6.49
N ASN A 263 -15.44 6.51 7.74
CA ASN A 263 -15.53 5.10 8.15
C ASN A 263 -16.99 4.61 8.25
N THR A 264 -17.88 5.45 8.80
CA THR A 264 -19.30 5.07 9.00
C THR A 264 -20.02 4.83 7.69
N VAL A 265 -19.76 5.66 6.67
CA VAL A 265 -20.34 5.46 5.33
C VAL A 265 -19.81 4.18 4.70
N THR A 266 -18.50 3.91 4.79
CA THR A 266 -17.93 2.66 4.26
C THR A 266 -18.52 1.44 4.97
N ALA A 267 -18.73 1.52 6.30
CA ALA A 267 -19.38 0.45 7.05
C ALA A 267 -20.85 0.22 6.65
N ARG A 268 -21.58 1.29 6.29
CA ARG A 268 -22.94 1.18 5.76
C ARG A 268 -22.96 0.44 4.41
N LEU A 269 -22.04 0.79 3.52
CA LEU A 269 -21.90 0.08 2.25
C LEU A 269 -21.55 -1.39 2.49
N MET A 270 -20.59 -1.67 3.38
CA MET A 270 -20.24 -3.03 3.77
C MET A 270 -21.42 -3.79 4.34
N ASN A 271 -22.27 -3.14 5.15
CA ASN A 271 -23.47 -3.77 5.70
C ASN A 271 -24.54 -4.04 4.63
N LYS A 272 -24.57 -3.28 3.53
CA LYS A 272 -25.49 -3.51 2.39
C LYS A 272 -25.03 -4.67 1.51
N VAL A 273 -23.72 -4.71 1.16
CA VAL A 273 -23.21 -5.71 0.20
C VAL A 273 -22.68 -6.98 0.87
N GLY A 274 -22.34 -6.91 2.15
CA GLY A 274 -21.68 -7.99 2.89
C GLY A 274 -20.17 -8.09 2.62
N PRO A 275 -19.39 -8.70 3.54
CA PRO A 275 -17.93 -8.83 3.40
C PRO A 275 -17.49 -9.84 2.34
N GLN A 276 -18.26 -10.92 2.10
CA GLN A 276 -17.89 -11.97 1.16
C GLN A 276 -17.77 -11.47 -0.29
N PRO A 277 -18.75 -10.72 -0.87
CA PRO A 277 -18.59 -10.17 -2.22
C PRO A 277 -17.39 -9.23 -2.35
N VAL A 278 -17.12 -8.43 -1.31
CA VAL A 278 -15.96 -7.51 -1.29
C VAL A 278 -14.63 -8.27 -1.25
N ALA A 279 -14.53 -9.32 -0.41
CA ALA A 279 -13.36 -10.19 -0.38
C ALA A 279 -13.15 -10.87 -1.73
N LYS A 280 -14.22 -11.39 -2.32
CA LYS A 280 -14.22 -12.05 -3.63
C LYS A 280 -13.81 -11.13 -4.76
N LEU A 281 -14.27 -9.88 -4.75
CA LEU A 281 -13.82 -8.86 -5.70
C LEU A 281 -12.30 -8.66 -5.59
N ALA A 282 -11.76 -8.47 -4.38
CA ALA A 282 -10.32 -8.29 -4.20
C ALA A 282 -9.50 -9.51 -4.67
N GLU A 283 -9.96 -10.74 -4.39
CA GLU A 283 -9.36 -11.97 -4.91
C GLU A 283 -9.38 -12.01 -6.45
N ASN A 284 -10.52 -11.68 -7.06
CA ASN A 284 -10.67 -11.63 -8.51
C ASN A 284 -9.77 -10.54 -9.13
N LEU A 285 -9.45 -9.50 -8.41
CA LEU A 285 -8.49 -8.45 -8.78
C LEU A 285 -7.02 -8.84 -8.49
N GLY A 286 -6.77 -10.10 -8.16
CA GLY A 286 -5.42 -10.67 -8.05
C GLY A 286 -4.80 -10.60 -6.66
N VAL A 287 -5.55 -10.25 -5.61
CA VAL A 287 -5.07 -10.35 -4.23
C VAL A 287 -5.05 -11.82 -3.82
N THR A 288 -3.87 -12.30 -3.44
CA THR A 288 -3.65 -13.69 -2.97
C THR A 288 -3.44 -13.77 -1.46
N SER A 289 -3.30 -12.62 -0.81
CA SER A 289 -3.26 -12.51 0.65
C SER A 289 -4.61 -12.91 1.23
N ASN A 290 -4.59 -13.49 2.42
CA ASN A 290 -5.82 -13.89 3.11
C ASN A 290 -6.68 -12.67 3.46
N ILE A 291 -7.92 -12.65 3.01
CA ILE A 291 -8.92 -11.62 3.31
C ILE A 291 -10.04 -12.30 4.10
N PRO A 292 -10.14 -12.07 5.42
CA PRO A 292 -11.23 -12.65 6.21
C PRO A 292 -12.58 -12.04 5.80
N GLU A 293 -13.60 -12.88 5.67
CA GLU A 293 -14.95 -12.45 5.29
C GLU A 293 -15.72 -11.85 6.49
N VAL A 294 -15.15 -10.80 7.09
CA VAL A 294 -15.73 -10.10 8.25
C VAL A 294 -15.88 -8.59 7.99
N PRO A 295 -16.83 -7.91 8.64
CA PRO A 295 -17.13 -6.50 8.35
C PRO A 295 -15.94 -5.54 8.48
N SER A 296 -14.98 -5.84 9.35
CA SER A 296 -13.81 -4.98 9.61
C SER A 296 -12.88 -4.81 8.41
N ILE A 297 -12.95 -5.67 7.38
CA ILE A 297 -12.20 -5.47 6.13
C ILE A 297 -12.57 -4.15 5.44
N ALA A 298 -13.75 -3.60 5.71
CA ALA A 298 -14.18 -2.28 5.24
C ALA A 298 -13.16 -1.18 5.56
N LEU A 299 -12.43 -1.31 6.65
CA LEU A 299 -11.41 -0.36 7.08
C LEU A 299 -9.98 -0.80 6.75
N GLY A 300 -9.84 -1.89 5.96
CA GLY A 300 -8.56 -2.38 5.48
C GLY A 300 -7.72 -3.08 6.55
N THR A 301 -8.36 -3.95 7.33
CA THR A 301 -7.66 -4.81 8.31
C THR A 301 -6.75 -5.87 7.68
N PRO A 302 -6.96 -6.37 6.44
CA PRO A 302 -6.07 -7.34 5.83
C PRO A 302 -4.65 -6.82 5.60
N ASP A 303 -3.68 -7.74 5.71
CA ASP A 303 -2.28 -7.52 5.36
C ASP A 303 -2.04 -7.92 3.90
N ILE A 304 -1.80 -6.92 3.03
CA ILE A 304 -1.62 -7.11 1.60
C ILE A 304 -0.32 -6.44 1.17
N SER A 305 0.33 -6.95 0.13
CA SER A 305 1.57 -6.39 -0.40
C SER A 305 1.31 -5.21 -1.36
N VAL A 306 2.31 -4.34 -1.53
CA VAL A 306 2.25 -3.25 -2.54
C VAL A 306 2.01 -3.83 -3.95
N TYR A 307 2.65 -4.94 -4.27
CA TYR A 307 2.49 -5.66 -5.53
C TYR A 307 1.03 -6.05 -5.80
N GLU A 308 0.38 -6.67 -4.82
CA GLU A 308 -1.03 -7.09 -4.95
C GLU A 308 -1.95 -5.87 -5.06
N MET A 309 -1.72 -4.83 -4.26
CA MET A 309 -2.52 -3.60 -4.31
C MET A 309 -2.39 -2.86 -5.64
N VAL A 310 -1.18 -2.75 -6.20
CA VAL A 310 -0.96 -2.13 -7.52
C VAL A 310 -1.64 -2.94 -8.61
N GLY A 311 -1.49 -4.27 -8.58
CA GLY A 311 -2.18 -5.17 -9.50
C GLY A 311 -3.70 -5.02 -9.44
N ALA A 312 -4.28 -4.98 -8.25
CA ALA A 312 -5.73 -4.83 -8.07
C ALA A 312 -6.24 -3.46 -8.53
N TYR A 313 -5.53 -2.38 -8.18
CA TYR A 313 -5.91 -1.02 -8.61
C TYR A 313 -5.78 -0.82 -10.12
N SER A 314 -4.90 -1.58 -10.80
CA SER A 314 -4.75 -1.46 -12.26
C SER A 314 -6.03 -1.77 -13.01
N ALA A 315 -6.88 -2.65 -12.49
CA ALA A 315 -8.16 -2.97 -13.12
C ALA A 315 -9.11 -1.78 -13.16
N PHE A 316 -9.12 -0.91 -12.15
CA PHE A 316 -9.92 0.32 -12.21
C PHE A 316 -9.46 1.25 -13.35
N ALA A 317 -8.15 1.42 -13.53
CA ALA A 317 -7.60 2.21 -14.64
C ALA A 317 -7.76 1.53 -16.01
N ASN A 318 -7.96 0.22 -16.04
CA ASN A 318 -8.08 -0.62 -17.23
C ASN A 318 -9.53 -1.10 -17.47
N LYS A 319 -10.52 -0.23 -17.23
CA LYS A 319 -11.94 -0.50 -17.53
C LYS A 319 -12.49 -1.78 -16.91
N GLY A 320 -12.02 -2.15 -15.73
CA GLY A 320 -12.45 -3.34 -15.00
C GLY A 320 -11.71 -4.63 -15.34
N VAL A 321 -10.76 -4.58 -16.27
CA VAL A 321 -9.93 -5.72 -16.68
C VAL A 321 -8.68 -5.80 -15.81
N TYR A 322 -8.56 -6.86 -15.03
CA TYR A 322 -7.33 -7.17 -14.31
C TYR A 322 -6.27 -7.72 -15.27
N THR A 323 -5.09 -7.14 -15.22
CA THR A 323 -3.90 -7.63 -15.93
C THR A 323 -2.84 -8.00 -14.90
N LYS A 324 -2.36 -9.25 -14.94
CA LYS A 324 -1.35 -9.74 -14.01
C LYS A 324 -0.04 -8.97 -14.22
N PRO A 325 0.61 -8.48 -13.13
CA PRO A 325 1.88 -7.78 -13.26
C PRO A 325 2.98 -8.63 -13.88
N VAL A 326 3.68 -8.06 -14.86
CA VAL A 326 4.72 -8.68 -15.68
C VAL A 326 6.06 -8.06 -15.39
N MET A 327 7.06 -8.87 -15.14
CA MET A 327 8.43 -8.44 -14.82
C MET A 327 9.44 -8.85 -15.88
N ILE A 328 9.22 -9.98 -16.56
CA ILE A 328 10.06 -10.50 -17.65
C ILE A 328 9.20 -10.52 -18.89
N GLU A 329 9.63 -9.78 -19.91
CA GLU A 329 8.97 -9.71 -21.20
C GLU A 329 9.42 -10.86 -22.12
N ARG A 330 10.75 -11.10 -22.18
CA ARG A 330 11.34 -12.04 -23.11
C ARG A 330 12.67 -12.58 -22.59
N ILE A 331 12.99 -13.83 -22.94
CA ILE A 331 14.31 -14.44 -22.74
C ILE A 331 14.82 -14.91 -24.08
N GLU A 332 16.05 -14.53 -24.42
CA GLU A 332 16.77 -14.99 -25.61
C GLU A 332 18.05 -15.74 -25.21
N ASP A 333 18.49 -16.64 -26.08
CA ASP A 333 19.82 -17.24 -25.99
C ASP A 333 20.90 -16.24 -26.45
N LYS A 334 22.16 -16.65 -26.37
CA LYS A 334 23.32 -15.86 -26.85
C LYS A 334 23.24 -15.46 -28.31
N ASN A 335 22.55 -16.25 -29.16
CA ASN A 335 22.40 -16.04 -30.59
C ASN A 335 21.19 -15.16 -30.95
N GLY A 336 20.35 -14.82 -29.98
CA GLY A 336 19.13 -14.07 -30.20
C GLY A 336 17.89 -14.92 -30.48
N THR A 337 17.98 -16.25 -30.32
CA THR A 337 16.80 -17.12 -30.39
C THR A 337 15.89 -16.86 -29.18
N VAL A 338 14.61 -16.60 -29.45
CA VAL A 338 13.62 -16.38 -28.39
C VAL A 338 13.29 -17.73 -27.73
N LEU A 339 13.63 -17.85 -26.45
CA LEU A 339 13.37 -19.03 -25.64
C LEU A 339 12.05 -18.88 -24.84
N PHE A 340 11.67 -17.67 -24.52
CA PHE A 340 10.45 -17.33 -23.80
C PHE A 340 9.94 -15.97 -24.27
N GLN A 341 8.65 -15.89 -24.52
CA GLN A 341 7.92 -14.64 -24.76
C GLN A 341 6.71 -14.62 -23.83
N PHE A 342 6.59 -13.55 -23.06
CA PHE A 342 5.45 -13.39 -22.17
C PHE A 342 4.17 -13.12 -22.98
N THR A 343 3.08 -13.74 -22.54
CA THR A 343 1.72 -13.45 -23.03
C THR A 343 0.91 -12.87 -21.85
N PRO A 344 0.28 -11.71 -22.00
CA PRO A 344 -0.51 -11.10 -20.93
C PRO A 344 -1.63 -12.03 -20.42
N GLU A 345 -1.68 -12.24 -19.11
CA GLU A 345 -2.79 -12.92 -18.45
C GLU A 345 -3.79 -11.86 -17.98
N THR A 346 -4.96 -11.81 -18.60
CA THR A 346 -6.01 -10.85 -18.30
C THR A 346 -7.28 -11.55 -17.85
N ARG A 347 -8.12 -10.81 -17.10
CA ARG A 347 -9.41 -11.30 -16.61
C ARG A 347 -10.37 -10.14 -16.45
N ASP A 348 -11.57 -10.25 -17.03
CA ASP A 348 -12.67 -9.33 -16.78
C ASP A 348 -13.20 -9.53 -15.36
N VAL A 349 -13.22 -8.47 -14.55
CA VAL A 349 -13.59 -8.55 -13.13
C VAL A 349 -14.74 -7.62 -12.79
N LEU A 350 -14.74 -6.39 -13.33
CA LEU A 350 -15.78 -5.40 -13.18
C LEU A 350 -16.27 -4.94 -14.55
N SER A 351 -17.48 -4.43 -14.62
CA SER A 351 -17.93 -3.70 -15.81
C SER A 351 -17.09 -2.45 -16.00
N ALA A 352 -16.97 -1.97 -17.26
CA ALA A 352 -16.30 -0.71 -17.55
C ALA A 352 -16.96 0.47 -16.82
N GLU A 353 -18.28 0.42 -16.65
CA GLU A 353 -19.05 1.39 -15.88
C GLU A 353 -18.67 1.37 -14.39
N SER A 354 -18.72 0.22 -13.72
CA SER A 354 -18.39 0.09 -12.30
C SER A 354 -16.95 0.54 -12.01
N ALA A 355 -16.01 0.20 -12.90
CA ALA A 355 -14.64 0.66 -12.81
C ALA A 355 -14.52 2.19 -12.97
N TYR A 356 -15.17 2.77 -13.97
CA TYR A 356 -15.16 4.20 -14.23
C TYR A 356 -15.78 5.01 -13.10
N VAL A 357 -16.95 4.60 -12.61
CA VAL A 357 -17.63 5.25 -11.49
C VAL A 357 -16.75 5.20 -10.22
N THR A 358 -16.08 4.08 -9.97
CA THR A 358 -15.12 3.96 -8.87
C THR A 358 -13.93 4.90 -9.04
N VAL A 359 -13.41 5.06 -10.26
CA VAL A 359 -12.36 6.04 -10.59
C VAL A 359 -12.82 7.45 -10.29
N LYS A 360 -14.06 7.84 -10.67
CA LYS A 360 -14.63 9.17 -10.37
C LYS A 360 -14.72 9.45 -8.88
N LEU A 361 -15.07 8.45 -8.07
CA LEU A 361 -15.00 8.56 -6.60
C LEU A 361 -13.57 8.82 -6.12
N MET A 362 -12.59 8.06 -6.65
CA MET A 362 -11.18 8.22 -6.27
C MET A 362 -10.54 9.52 -6.78
N GLN A 363 -11.06 10.12 -7.85
CA GLN A 363 -10.67 11.47 -8.26
C GLN A 363 -11.05 12.51 -7.20
N GLY A 364 -12.21 12.37 -6.57
CA GLY A 364 -12.63 13.21 -5.44
C GLY A 364 -11.63 13.24 -4.28
N VAL A 365 -10.93 12.12 -4.03
CA VAL A 365 -9.87 12.04 -2.99
C VAL A 365 -8.73 13.01 -3.28
N VAL A 366 -8.33 13.15 -4.55
CA VAL A 366 -7.24 14.03 -4.98
C VAL A 366 -7.73 15.46 -5.22
N GLU A 367 -8.97 15.64 -5.62
CA GLU A 367 -9.57 16.96 -5.88
C GLU A 367 -9.77 17.77 -4.60
N SER A 368 -10.40 17.17 -3.61
CA SER A 368 -10.82 17.88 -2.39
C SER A 368 -10.63 17.07 -1.08
N GLY A 369 -10.15 15.83 -1.19
CA GLY A 369 -10.05 14.93 -0.06
C GLY A 369 -8.64 14.78 0.51
N SER A 370 -8.37 13.62 1.08
CA SER A 370 -7.13 13.30 1.79
C SER A 370 -5.87 13.31 0.92
N GLY A 371 -6.01 13.25 -0.41
CA GLY A 371 -4.94 13.36 -1.41
C GLY A 371 -4.75 14.75 -2.02
N SER A 372 -5.50 15.76 -1.58
CA SER A 372 -5.55 17.10 -2.20
C SER A 372 -4.21 17.86 -2.19
N ARG A 373 -3.25 17.44 -1.36
CA ARG A 373 -1.87 17.95 -1.40
C ARG A 373 -1.19 17.80 -2.75
N LEU A 374 -1.62 16.90 -3.59
CA LEU A 374 -1.07 16.75 -4.95
C LEU A 374 -1.43 17.96 -5.83
N ARG A 375 -2.59 18.60 -5.61
CA ARG A 375 -3.13 19.71 -6.42
C ARG A 375 -2.86 21.07 -5.81
N HIS A 376 -3.20 21.23 -4.54
CA HIS A 376 -3.32 22.52 -3.89
C HIS A 376 -2.05 22.95 -3.16
N THR A 377 -1.86 24.28 -3.10
CA THR A 377 -0.91 24.92 -2.20
C THR A 377 -1.66 25.33 -0.95
N TRP A 378 -1.29 24.79 0.20
CA TRP A 378 -1.86 25.26 1.48
C TRP A 378 -1.23 26.56 1.92
N ALA A 379 -2.04 27.60 2.00
CA ALA A 379 -1.59 28.90 2.48
C ALA A 379 -1.42 28.99 4.00
N GLY A 380 -2.04 28.07 4.78
CA GLY A 380 -2.25 28.23 6.20
C GLY A 380 -1.25 27.52 7.12
N ASN A 381 -0.45 26.56 6.68
CA ASN A 381 0.36 25.73 7.57
C ASN A 381 1.79 25.57 7.05
N LYS A 382 2.52 26.68 7.07
CA LYS A 382 3.78 26.83 6.35
C LYS A 382 4.94 26.07 6.98
N ASP A 383 4.97 25.90 8.30
CA ASP A 383 6.21 25.49 8.98
C ASP A 383 6.23 24.01 9.38
N VAL A 384 5.12 23.42 9.80
CA VAL A 384 5.06 22.02 10.26
C VAL A 384 5.26 21.02 9.12
N TYR A 385 4.82 21.36 7.90
CA TYR A 385 4.87 20.44 6.76
C TYR A 385 6.05 20.69 5.81
N LYS A 386 6.68 21.85 5.90
CA LYS A 386 7.69 22.32 4.93
C LYS A 386 8.89 21.38 4.83
N ASP A 387 9.30 20.82 5.95
CA ASP A 387 10.48 19.95 6.02
C ASP A 387 10.14 18.46 5.88
N ILE A 388 8.86 18.09 6.08
CA ILE A 388 8.41 16.69 6.13
C ILE A 388 7.74 16.28 4.83
N ILE A 389 6.95 17.16 4.22
CA ILE A 389 6.32 16.87 2.93
C ILE A 389 7.28 17.27 1.82
N THR A 390 8.27 16.43 1.63
CA THR A 390 9.37 16.64 0.67
C THR A 390 8.82 16.91 -0.73
N GLY A 391 9.33 17.95 -1.37
CA GLY A 391 8.97 18.33 -2.74
C GLY A 391 7.66 19.09 -2.91
N TYR A 392 6.93 19.34 -1.83
CA TYR A 392 5.73 20.19 -1.85
C TYR A 392 6.05 21.65 -2.22
N PRO A 393 5.20 22.36 -3.00
CA PRO A 393 3.95 21.92 -3.60
C PRO A 393 4.15 21.15 -4.92
N TYR A 394 3.36 20.09 -5.11
CA TYR A 394 3.49 19.23 -6.31
C TYR A 394 2.82 19.83 -7.53
N LYS A 395 1.73 20.58 -7.37
CA LYS A 395 0.98 21.30 -8.43
C LYS A 395 0.55 20.40 -9.60
N LEU A 396 0.09 19.18 -9.28
CA LEU A 396 -0.41 18.25 -10.28
C LEU A 396 -1.88 18.55 -10.57
N THR A 397 -2.17 19.23 -11.67
CA THR A 397 -3.49 19.75 -12.01
C THR A 397 -4.32 18.83 -12.91
N ASN A 398 -3.70 17.83 -13.55
CA ASN A 398 -4.40 16.86 -14.40
C ASN A 398 -5.29 15.91 -13.58
N PRO A 399 -6.27 15.23 -14.22
CA PRO A 399 -7.05 14.19 -13.57
C PRO A 399 -6.17 13.08 -12.99
N ILE A 400 -6.34 12.82 -11.70
CA ILE A 400 -5.64 11.76 -10.94
C ILE A 400 -6.67 11.13 -10.03
N ALA A 401 -6.77 9.82 -10.06
CA ALA A 401 -7.53 9.05 -9.08
C ALA A 401 -6.58 8.45 -8.03
N GLY A 402 -7.00 8.38 -6.78
CA GLY A 402 -6.15 7.80 -5.75
C GLY A 402 -6.83 7.60 -4.41
N LYS A 403 -6.12 6.98 -3.49
CA LYS A 403 -6.57 6.78 -2.11
C LYS A 403 -5.40 6.77 -1.14
N THR A 404 -5.53 7.53 -0.06
CA THR A 404 -4.62 7.46 1.09
C THR A 404 -5.03 6.32 2.01
N GLY A 405 -4.06 5.69 2.64
CA GLY A 405 -4.26 4.73 3.72
C GLY A 405 -3.44 5.11 4.95
N THR A 406 -4.06 4.99 6.09
CA THR A 406 -3.41 5.13 7.40
C THR A 406 -4.01 4.05 8.29
N THR A 407 -3.17 3.27 8.92
CA THR A 407 -3.62 2.26 9.88
C THR A 407 -3.78 2.85 11.27
N GLN A 408 -4.45 2.10 12.14
CA GLN A 408 -4.50 2.46 13.55
C GLN A 408 -3.08 2.61 14.09
N ASN A 409 -2.88 3.55 15.00
CA ASN A 409 -1.58 3.90 15.58
C ASN A 409 -0.53 4.38 14.57
N GLN A 410 -0.93 4.75 13.34
CA GLN A 410 -0.04 5.32 12.32
C GLN A 410 1.19 4.44 11.98
N SER A 411 1.06 3.12 12.09
CA SER A 411 2.15 2.18 11.81
C SER A 411 2.44 1.98 10.32
N ASP A 412 1.43 2.22 9.48
CA ASP A 412 1.50 2.03 8.03
C ASP A 412 0.90 3.22 7.30
N GLY A 413 1.69 3.86 6.47
CA GLY A 413 1.26 4.93 5.57
C GLY A 413 1.21 4.45 4.13
N TRP A 414 0.07 4.59 3.46
CA TRP A 414 -0.16 4.16 2.09
C TRP A 414 -0.63 5.32 1.21
N PHE A 415 -0.22 5.28 -0.05
CA PHE A 415 -0.87 6.03 -1.10
C PHE A 415 -0.93 5.20 -2.38
N MET A 416 -2.14 4.99 -2.88
CA MET A 416 -2.40 4.41 -4.19
C MET A 416 -2.84 5.53 -5.11
N GLY A 417 -2.17 5.70 -6.25
CA GLY A 417 -2.53 6.74 -7.21
C GLY A 417 -2.41 6.24 -8.64
N MET A 418 -3.28 6.74 -9.53
CA MET A 418 -3.32 6.30 -10.91
C MET A 418 -3.76 7.41 -11.87
N VAL A 419 -3.27 7.25 -13.08
CA VAL A 419 -3.71 7.94 -14.31
C VAL A 419 -3.98 6.87 -15.37
N PRO A 420 -4.59 7.19 -16.53
CA PRO A 420 -5.04 6.17 -17.47
C PRO A 420 -4.02 5.11 -17.88
N ASN A 421 -2.74 5.45 -17.95
CA ASN A 421 -1.68 4.52 -18.40
C ASN A 421 -0.60 4.24 -17.33
N LEU A 422 -0.84 4.59 -16.08
CA LEU A 422 0.11 4.30 -15.00
C LEU A 422 -0.57 4.20 -13.64
N VAL A 423 -0.35 3.11 -12.93
CA VAL A 423 -0.78 2.89 -11.55
C VAL A 423 0.45 2.76 -10.66
N THR A 424 0.49 3.50 -9.57
CA THR A 424 1.62 3.48 -8.65
C THR A 424 1.14 3.38 -7.20
N GLY A 425 1.66 2.41 -6.47
CA GLY A 425 1.42 2.23 -5.05
C GLY A 425 2.67 2.50 -4.23
N VAL A 426 2.50 3.18 -3.11
CA VAL A 426 3.56 3.48 -2.16
C VAL A 426 3.11 3.10 -0.75
N TRP A 427 3.98 2.39 -0.06
CA TRP A 427 3.87 2.11 1.37
C TRP A 427 5.12 2.61 2.11
N VAL A 428 4.93 3.09 3.34
CA VAL A 428 6.01 3.43 4.26
C VAL A 428 5.62 3.00 5.68
N GLY A 429 6.55 2.39 6.40
CA GLY A 429 6.37 1.98 7.79
C GLY A 429 7.66 1.44 8.39
N ALA A 430 7.67 1.15 9.70
CA ALA A 430 8.78 0.44 10.35
C ALA A 430 8.59 -1.08 10.26
N GLU A 431 9.65 -1.84 10.57
CA GLU A 431 9.59 -3.31 10.65
C GLU A 431 8.53 -3.77 11.65
N ASP A 432 8.56 -3.20 12.86
CA ASP A 432 7.58 -3.49 13.91
C ASP A 432 6.51 -2.40 13.96
N ARG A 433 5.23 -2.80 14.05
CA ARG A 433 4.10 -1.86 14.13
C ARG A 433 4.10 -0.97 15.38
N ALA A 434 4.76 -1.41 16.45
CA ALA A 434 4.94 -0.61 17.65
C ALA A 434 5.94 0.55 17.48
N ALA A 435 6.73 0.55 16.39
CA ALA A 435 7.60 1.67 16.03
C ALA A 435 6.87 2.55 15.00
N HIS A 436 6.21 3.60 15.47
CA HIS A 436 5.37 4.47 14.65
C HIS A 436 5.39 5.93 15.12
N PHE A 437 4.84 6.85 14.34
CA PHE A 437 4.66 8.24 14.76
C PHE A 437 3.58 8.36 15.84
N LYS A 438 3.76 9.25 16.80
CA LYS A 438 2.76 9.54 17.85
C LYS A 438 1.53 10.27 17.32
N SER A 439 1.68 10.99 16.24
CA SER A 439 0.67 11.90 15.69
C SER A 439 0.33 11.55 14.25
N ILE A 440 -0.95 11.63 13.92
CA ILE A 440 -1.45 11.49 12.55
C ILE A 440 -0.84 12.53 11.60
N THR A 441 -0.43 13.69 12.12
CA THR A 441 0.22 14.74 11.34
C THR A 441 1.39 14.21 10.52
N TYR A 442 2.22 13.36 11.10
CA TYR A 442 3.40 12.75 10.48
C TYR A 442 3.15 11.31 10.02
N GLY A 443 2.30 10.57 10.74
CA GLY A 443 2.07 9.15 10.52
C GLY A 443 0.93 8.82 9.54
N GLN A 444 0.30 9.82 8.92
CA GLN A 444 -0.71 9.58 7.88
C GLN A 444 -0.09 9.27 6.53
N GLY A 445 -0.79 8.50 5.70
CA GLY A 445 -0.36 8.18 4.34
C GLY A 445 -0.07 9.40 3.46
N ALA A 446 -0.80 10.52 3.69
CA ALA A 446 -0.58 11.80 3.03
C ALA A 446 0.74 12.50 3.43
N ALA A 447 1.41 12.06 4.51
CA ALA A 447 2.72 12.55 4.92
C ALA A 447 3.83 11.50 4.69
N MET A 448 3.54 10.21 4.88
CA MET A 448 4.51 9.13 4.76
C MET A 448 4.72 8.67 3.31
N ALA A 449 3.65 8.45 2.55
CA ALA A 449 3.70 7.79 1.24
C ALA A 449 3.43 8.74 0.05
N LEU A 450 2.43 9.62 0.16
CA LEU A 450 2.04 10.54 -0.91
C LEU A 450 3.19 11.41 -1.43
N PRO A 451 4.14 11.93 -0.61
CA PRO A 451 5.26 12.72 -1.10
C PRO A 451 6.17 11.96 -2.07
N ILE A 452 6.40 10.66 -1.83
CA ILE A 452 7.18 9.81 -2.74
C ILE A 452 6.47 9.74 -4.09
N TRP A 453 5.16 9.45 -4.06
CA TRP A 453 4.32 9.38 -5.26
C TRP A 453 4.31 10.71 -6.02
N GLY A 454 4.12 11.82 -5.32
CA GLY A 454 4.05 13.17 -5.92
C GLY A 454 5.34 13.59 -6.62
N MET A 455 6.49 13.35 -6.00
CA MET A 455 7.80 13.63 -6.61
C MET A 455 8.10 12.71 -7.79
N TYR A 456 7.79 11.43 -7.66
CA TYR A 456 7.95 10.44 -8.71
C TYR A 456 7.14 10.82 -9.95
N MET A 457 5.84 11.08 -9.79
CA MET A 457 4.96 11.44 -10.89
C MET A 457 5.36 12.77 -11.55
N ARG A 458 5.79 13.76 -10.76
CA ARG A 458 6.30 15.01 -11.33
C ARG A 458 7.48 14.75 -12.25
N SER A 459 8.46 13.94 -11.82
CA SER A 459 9.61 13.56 -12.64
C SER A 459 9.18 12.81 -13.91
N CYS A 460 8.20 11.90 -13.79
CA CYS A 460 7.65 11.19 -14.94
C CYS A 460 6.92 12.13 -15.93
N TYR A 461 6.22 13.15 -15.43
CA TYR A 461 5.57 14.15 -16.30
C TYR A 461 6.54 15.13 -16.96
N ASP A 462 7.67 15.41 -16.31
CA ASP A 462 8.70 16.28 -16.86
C ASP A 462 9.47 15.60 -18.00
N ASP A 463 9.59 14.27 -17.96
CA ASP A 463 10.13 13.44 -19.06
C ASP A 463 9.05 13.13 -20.10
N LYS A 464 8.95 13.97 -21.12
CA LYS A 464 7.95 13.84 -22.18
C LYS A 464 8.06 12.52 -22.97
N THR A 465 9.23 11.89 -22.97
CA THR A 465 9.45 10.63 -23.71
C THR A 465 8.77 9.43 -23.07
N LEU A 466 8.32 9.54 -21.80
CA LEU A 466 7.57 8.51 -21.11
C LEU A 466 6.08 8.47 -21.52
N ASN A 467 5.56 9.54 -22.13
CA ASN A 467 4.18 9.65 -22.57
C ASN A 467 3.14 9.34 -21.45
N ILE A 468 3.43 9.74 -20.22
CA ILE A 468 2.49 9.54 -19.11
C ILE A 468 1.26 10.44 -19.32
N SER A 469 0.09 9.81 -19.30
CA SER A 469 -1.18 10.49 -19.61
C SER A 469 -1.50 11.59 -18.61
N LYS A 470 -1.93 12.73 -19.15
CA LYS A 470 -2.54 13.84 -18.40
C LYS A 470 -4.02 14.00 -18.75
N LYS A 471 -4.56 13.10 -19.59
CA LYS A 471 -5.98 13.07 -19.96
C LYS A 471 -6.80 12.49 -18.81
N ASP A 472 -8.09 12.71 -18.84
CA ASP A 472 -9.02 12.01 -17.97
C ASP A 472 -9.17 10.54 -18.41
N PHE A 473 -9.72 9.74 -17.53
CA PHE A 473 -10.09 8.36 -17.82
C PHE A 473 -11.23 8.35 -18.85
N GLU A 474 -11.19 7.38 -19.74
CA GLU A 474 -12.18 7.28 -20.82
C GLU A 474 -13.54 6.86 -20.26
N GLU A 475 -14.56 7.66 -20.55
CA GLU A 475 -15.92 7.38 -20.15
C GLU A 475 -16.50 6.23 -20.99
N PRO A 476 -17.16 5.24 -20.37
CA PRO A 476 -17.86 4.18 -21.08
C PRO A 476 -19.00 4.76 -21.94
N LYS A 477 -19.23 4.16 -23.12
CA LYS A 477 -20.31 4.60 -24.02
C LYS A 477 -21.71 4.38 -23.43
N ASP A 478 -21.85 3.34 -22.64
CA ASP A 478 -23.13 2.90 -22.06
C ASP A 478 -23.16 3.22 -20.56
N LEU A 479 -22.71 4.43 -20.17
CA LEU A 479 -22.76 4.88 -18.78
C LEU A 479 -24.20 5.16 -18.39
N SER A 480 -24.76 4.37 -17.47
CA SER A 480 -26.11 4.51 -16.95
C SER A 480 -26.16 5.25 -15.60
N ILE A 481 -25.06 5.18 -14.83
CA ILE A 481 -24.94 5.79 -13.52
C ILE A 481 -24.51 7.25 -13.67
N GLU A 482 -25.33 8.20 -13.19
CA GLU A 482 -24.96 9.62 -13.20
C GLU A 482 -23.80 9.90 -12.24
N VAL A 483 -22.73 10.51 -12.77
CA VAL A 483 -21.51 10.86 -12.01
C VAL A 483 -21.39 12.36 -11.74
N ASP A 484 -22.19 13.19 -12.41
CA ASP A 484 -22.25 14.63 -12.22
C ASP A 484 -23.36 14.98 -11.22
N CYS A 485 -22.99 15.27 -9.99
CA CYS A 485 -23.93 15.54 -8.93
C CYS A 485 -24.77 16.83 -9.13
N SER A 486 -24.44 17.67 -10.11
CA SER A 486 -25.29 18.81 -10.48
C SER A 486 -26.49 18.39 -11.33
N LYS A 487 -26.43 17.23 -11.97
CA LYS A 487 -27.48 16.66 -12.81
C LYS A 487 -28.22 15.50 -12.14
N TYR A 488 -27.66 15.00 -11.04
CA TYR A 488 -28.20 13.84 -10.34
C TYR A 488 -29.56 14.13 -9.74
N GLN A 489 -30.56 13.33 -10.12
CA GLN A 489 -31.87 13.27 -9.49
C GLN A 489 -31.90 11.95 -8.73
N ALA A 490 -32.07 12.00 -7.41
CA ALA A 490 -32.26 10.79 -6.63
C ALA A 490 -33.56 10.12 -7.12
N ASP A 491 -33.49 8.84 -7.46
CA ASP A 491 -34.72 8.05 -7.65
C ASP A 491 -35.54 8.17 -6.35
N GLU A 492 -36.78 8.64 -6.47
CA GLU A 492 -37.72 8.61 -5.36
C GLU A 492 -37.94 7.11 -5.04
N THR A 493 -37.19 6.60 -4.08
CA THR A 493 -37.49 5.29 -3.50
C THR A 493 -38.91 5.39 -2.98
N PRO A 494 -39.82 4.46 -3.34
CA PRO A 494 -41.14 4.40 -2.70
C PRO A 494 -40.87 4.39 -1.19
N GLU A 495 -41.47 5.33 -0.47
CA GLU A 495 -41.44 5.32 0.98
C GLU A 495 -41.81 3.90 1.40
N ASP A 496 -40.95 3.29 2.21
CA ASP A 496 -41.22 2.05 2.89
C ASP A 496 -42.47 2.33 3.77
N ASN A 497 -43.63 2.09 3.17
CA ASN A 497 -44.90 2.18 3.88
C ASN A 497 -44.84 1.09 4.95
N GLY A 498 -44.48 1.55 6.14
CA GLY A 498 -44.37 0.72 7.33
C GLY A 498 -45.53 -0.27 7.38
N MET A 499 -45.19 -1.53 7.56
CA MET A 499 -46.19 -2.53 7.93
C MET A 499 -46.97 -1.98 9.11
N PRO A 500 -48.32 -2.08 9.09
CA PRO A 500 -49.11 -1.70 10.26
C PRO A 500 -48.64 -2.52 11.45
N ASP A 501 -48.41 -1.88 12.57
CA ASP A 501 -48.27 -2.55 13.86
C ASP A 501 -49.50 -3.45 14.05
N GLU A 502 -49.29 -4.76 14.03
CA GLU A 502 -50.32 -5.70 14.44
C GLU A 502 -50.60 -5.47 15.91
N ASP A 503 -51.86 -5.13 16.15
CA ASP A 503 -52.51 -4.84 17.40
C ASP A 503 -52.08 -5.76 18.55
N GLN A 504 -51.59 -5.16 19.61
CA GLN A 504 -51.60 -5.71 20.94
C GLN A 504 -53.05 -5.78 21.42
N ASP A 505 -53.79 -6.80 21.03
CA ASP A 505 -55.04 -7.13 21.69
C ASP A 505 -54.76 -7.94 22.97
N GLY A 506 -55.20 -7.37 24.05
CA GLY A 506 -55.10 -7.92 25.38
C GLY A 506 -55.80 -9.27 25.55
N LEU A 507 -55.15 -10.13 26.30
CA LEU A 507 -55.79 -11.23 26.98
C LEU A 507 -55.48 -11.15 28.47
N GLU A 508 -56.38 -10.44 29.19
CA GLU A 508 -56.64 -10.74 30.60
C GLU A 508 -57.09 -12.18 30.73
N LEU A 509 -56.37 -12.95 31.51
CA LEU A 509 -56.91 -14.19 32.07
C LEU A 509 -56.72 -14.21 33.59
N ARG A 510 -57.83 -14.44 34.20
CA ARG A 510 -58.14 -14.66 35.66
C ARG A 510 -57.18 -15.63 36.34
#